data_335718db27190bfce1e1cde05aa647b0
#
_entry.id   335718db27190bfce1e1cde05aa647b0
#
_cell.length_a   1.000
_cell.length_b   1.000
_cell.length_c   1.000
_cell.angle_alpha   90.00
_cell.angle_beta   90.00
_cell.angle_gamma   90.00
#
_symmetry.space_group_name_H-M   'P 1'
#
loop_
_entity.id
_entity.type
_entity.pdbx_description
1 polymer ?
#
loop_
_entity_poly.entity_id
_entity_poly.type
_entity_poly.pdbx_seq_one_letter_code
_entity_poly.pdbx_strand_id
1 'polypeptide(L)'
;MGLQRWFYRGGRPNLMARLLDRGTAALSARGGGPEYLVALEVPGRRSGRIISLPLVVATVGGERYLVSMLGEGVNWVRNVRAAGGEVALRHGRREEVHLQEVVAPDLRAPVLKAYLKRATNASAHVPIDKDAPLAEFERLAPRFPVFRMVPRNSA
;
A
#
# COMPACT_ATOMS: atom_id res chain seq x y z
N MET A 1 -2.56 -17.63 6.53
CA MET A 1 -3.01 -18.32 5.32
C MET A 1 -3.73 -17.41 4.34
N GLY A 2 -4.60 -16.55 4.81
CA GLY A 2 -5.41 -15.71 3.94
C GLY A 2 -4.61 -14.84 2.98
N LEU A 3 -3.54 -14.22 3.45
CA LEU A 3 -2.74 -13.32 2.63
C LEU A 3 -2.05 -14.07 1.48
N GLN A 4 -1.39 -15.18 1.79
CA GLN A 4 -0.73 -15.99 0.77
C GLN A 4 -1.71 -16.54 -0.25
N ARG A 5 -2.83 -17.08 0.22
CA ARG A 5 -3.87 -17.58 -0.66
C ARG A 5 -4.37 -16.51 -1.60
N TRP A 6 -4.49 -15.31 -1.09
CA TRP A 6 -4.98 -14.21 -1.88
C TRP A 6 -4.04 -13.89 -3.05
N PHE A 7 -2.72 -13.85 -2.79
CA PHE A 7 -1.75 -13.54 -3.83
C PHE A 7 -1.68 -14.60 -4.92
N TYR A 8 -1.92 -15.84 -4.56
CA TYR A 8 -1.86 -16.93 -5.52
C TYR A 8 -3.22 -17.34 -6.06
N ARG A 9 -4.22 -16.55 -5.76
CA ARG A 9 -5.55 -16.80 -6.28
C ARG A 9 -5.53 -16.67 -7.80
N GLY A 10 -5.96 -17.73 -8.49
CA GLY A 10 -5.85 -17.79 -9.93
C GLY A 10 -4.58 -18.49 -10.42
N GLY A 11 -3.76 -18.99 -9.50
CA GLY A 11 -2.62 -19.82 -9.84
C GLY A 11 -1.39 -19.12 -10.38
N ARG A 12 -1.34 -17.78 -10.26
CA ARG A 12 -0.18 -17.02 -10.74
C ARG A 12 0.32 -16.06 -9.69
N PRO A 13 1.59 -16.17 -9.27
CA PRO A 13 2.23 -15.09 -8.56
C PRO A 13 2.44 -13.94 -9.55
N ASN A 14 1.97 -12.76 -9.22
CA ASN A 14 2.20 -11.57 -10.03
C ASN A 14 3.38 -10.77 -9.45
N LEU A 15 3.74 -9.66 -10.10
CA LEU A 15 4.84 -8.82 -9.65
C LEU A 15 4.63 -8.25 -8.25
N MET A 16 3.38 -7.94 -7.91
CA MET A 16 3.06 -7.48 -6.57
C MET A 16 3.30 -8.57 -5.54
N ALA A 17 2.95 -9.82 -5.88
CA ALA A 17 3.22 -10.94 -4.99
C ALA A 17 4.71 -11.12 -4.73
N ARG A 18 5.56 -10.89 -5.73
CA ARG A 18 7.01 -10.94 -5.55
C ARG A 18 7.52 -9.85 -4.63
N LEU A 19 6.98 -8.63 -4.79
CA LEU A 19 7.32 -7.53 -3.90
C LEU A 19 6.86 -7.80 -2.47
N LEU A 20 5.84 -8.61 -2.32
CA LEU A 20 5.23 -8.90 -1.03
C LEU A 20 5.75 -10.19 -0.39
N ASP A 21 6.82 -10.79 -0.93
CA ASP A 21 7.37 -11.98 -0.32
C ASP A 21 8.07 -11.66 1.02
N ARG A 22 8.34 -12.71 1.80
CA ARG A 22 8.93 -12.55 3.13
C ARG A 22 10.32 -11.94 3.10
N GLY A 23 11.10 -12.27 2.08
CA GLY A 23 12.44 -11.73 1.95
C GLY A 23 12.43 -10.22 1.78
N THR A 24 11.53 -9.73 0.92
CA THR A 24 11.37 -8.29 0.68
C THR A 24 10.88 -7.58 1.94
N ALA A 25 9.91 -8.16 2.64
CA ALA A 25 9.41 -7.59 3.88
C ALA A 25 10.50 -7.52 4.93
N ALA A 26 11.29 -8.56 5.09
CA ALA A 26 12.37 -8.59 6.06
C ALA A 26 13.44 -7.55 5.72
N LEU A 27 13.78 -7.41 4.44
CA LEU A 27 14.77 -6.44 4.00
C LEU A 27 14.29 -5.02 4.28
N SER A 28 13.04 -4.72 3.94
CA SER A 28 12.46 -3.40 4.18
C SER A 28 12.38 -3.07 5.66
N ALA A 29 12.01 -4.05 6.48
CA ALA A 29 11.93 -3.86 7.92
C ALA A 29 13.28 -3.50 8.54
N ARG A 30 14.36 -4.01 7.96
CA ARG A 30 15.73 -3.73 8.43
C ARG A 30 16.32 -2.45 7.85
N GLY A 31 15.58 -1.72 7.02
CA GLY A 31 16.07 -0.53 6.37
C GLY A 31 16.81 -0.78 5.07
N GLY A 32 16.74 -2.01 4.54
CA GLY A 32 17.31 -2.33 3.24
C GLY A 32 16.42 -1.86 2.11
N GLY A 33 17.02 -1.64 0.93
CA GLY A 33 16.31 -1.18 -0.24
C GLY A 33 15.95 0.30 -0.20
N PRO A 34 15.14 0.77 -1.16
CA PRO A 34 14.75 2.17 -1.22
C PRO A 34 13.92 2.60 -0.03
N GLU A 35 14.03 3.87 0.36
CA GLU A 35 13.28 4.42 1.49
C GLU A 35 11.77 4.37 1.30
N TYR A 36 11.31 4.37 0.05
CA TYR A 36 9.87 4.31 -0.22
C TYR A 36 9.30 2.89 -0.14
N LEU A 37 10.14 1.89 0.06
CA LEU A 37 9.68 0.52 0.25
C LEU A 37 9.71 0.22 1.75
N VAL A 38 8.54 0.03 2.33
CA VAL A 38 8.39 -0.15 3.77
C VAL A 38 7.67 -1.46 4.07
N ALA A 39 7.84 -1.95 5.30
CA ALA A 39 7.00 -3.05 5.79
C ALA A 39 5.83 -2.44 6.57
N LEU A 40 4.63 -2.74 6.14
CA LEU A 40 3.42 -2.38 6.88
C LEU A 40 3.16 -3.46 7.92
N GLU A 41 2.99 -3.05 9.17
CA GLU A 41 2.60 -3.95 10.26
C GLU A 41 1.17 -3.62 10.65
N VAL A 42 0.27 -4.56 10.47
CA VAL A 42 -1.15 -4.35 10.75
C VAL A 42 -1.71 -5.56 11.48
N PRO A 43 -2.57 -5.36 12.50
CA PRO A 43 -3.21 -6.51 13.16
C PRO A 43 -4.14 -7.23 12.21
N GLY A 44 -4.06 -8.54 12.17
CA GLY A 44 -5.02 -9.34 11.44
C GLY A 44 -6.39 -9.23 12.10
N ARG A 45 -7.41 -8.92 11.32
CA ARG A 45 -8.76 -8.69 11.86
C ARG A 45 -9.40 -9.93 12.47
N ARG A 46 -8.87 -11.10 12.13
CA ARG A 46 -9.41 -12.37 12.66
C ARG A 46 -8.56 -12.95 13.77
N SER A 47 -7.25 -12.91 13.61
CA SER A 47 -6.32 -13.55 14.55
C SER A 47 -5.78 -12.59 15.61
N GLY A 48 -5.79 -11.28 15.35
CA GLY A 48 -5.12 -10.31 16.20
C GLY A 48 -3.61 -10.31 16.06
N ARG A 49 -3.04 -11.22 15.30
CA ARG A 49 -1.59 -11.28 15.10
C ARG A 49 -1.15 -10.20 14.15
N ILE A 50 0.02 -9.66 14.38
CA ILE A 50 0.59 -8.66 13.50
C ILE A 50 1.03 -9.32 12.19
N ILE A 51 0.50 -8.77 11.09
CA ILE A 51 0.86 -9.21 9.75
C ILE A 51 1.77 -8.16 9.16
N SER A 52 2.91 -8.58 8.62
CA SER A 52 3.88 -7.70 8.00
C SER A 52 3.93 -7.95 6.50
N LEU A 53 3.86 -6.88 5.71
CA LEU A 53 3.93 -6.99 4.25
C LEU A 53 4.62 -5.75 3.67
N PRO A 54 5.39 -5.90 2.57
CA PRO A 54 6.06 -4.75 1.96
C PRO A 54 5.09 -3.97 1.08
N LEU A 55 5.17 -2.65 1.16
CA LEU A 55 4.39 -1.74 0.33
C LEU A 55 5.25 -0.59 -0.12
N VAL A 56 4.90 -0.03 -1.27
CA VAL A 56 5.55 1.17 -1.80
C VAL A 56 4.82 2.41 -1.29
N VAL A 57 5.57 3.35 -0.76
CA VAL A 57 5.04 4.64 -0.31
C VAL A 57 5.08 5.62 -1.47
N ALA A 58 3.95 6.27 -1.75
CA ALA A 58 3.89 7.39 -2.68
C ALA A 58 3.97 8.69 -1.89
N THR A 59 4.66 9.69 -2.44
CA THR A 59 4.78 11.00 -1.80
C THR A 59 4.24 12.06 -2.74
N VAL A 60 3.31 12.86 -2.25
CA VAL A 60 2.71 13.96 -2.99
C VAL A 60 2.52 15.14 -2.05
N GLY A 61 3.06 16.29 -2.43
CA GLY A 61 2.91 17.51 -1.63
C GLY A 61 3.46 17.38 -0.22
N GLY A 62 4.51 16.60 -0.03
CA GLY A 62 5.10 16.38 1.29
C GLY A 62 4.37 15.36 2.14
N GLU A 63 3.25 14.84 1.67
CA GLU A 63 2.48 13.82 2.38
C GLU A 63 2.80 12.44 1.85
N ARG A 64 2.75 11.43 2.72
CA ARG A 64 3.02 10.04 2.36
C ARG A 64 1.71 9.25 2.28
N TYR A 65 1.64 8.36 1.30
CA TYR A 65 0.43 7.59 1.05
C TYR A 65 0.75 6.12 0.78
N LEU A 66 -0.18 5.26 1.16
CA LEU A 66 -0.21 3.86 0.73
C LEU A 66 -1.36 3.67 -0.25
N VAL A 67 -1.14 2.84 -1.26
CA VAL A 67 -2.11 2.60 -2.32
C VAL A 67 -2.35 1.11 -2.47
N SER A 68 -3.61 0.71 -2.61
CA SER A 68 -3.96 -0.66 -2.95
C SER A 68 -4.27 -0.77 -4.44
N MET A 69 -3.25 -1.12 -5.22
CA MET A 69 -3.43 -1.31 -6.67
C MET A 69 -4.17 -2.60 -7.01
N LEU A 70 -4.33 -3.48 -6.05
CA LEU A 70 -5.07 -4.73 -6.23
C LEU A 70 -6.52 -4.60 -5.76
N GLY A 71 -6.94 -3.40 -5.43
CA GLY A 71 -8.33 -3.09 -5.16
C GLY A 71 -8.73 -3.14 -3.71
N GLU A 72 -10.03 -3.14 -3.47
CA GLU A 72 -10.62 -3.07 -2.14
C GLU A 72 -10.66 -4.39 -1.38
N GLY A 73 -10.64 -5.50 -2.11
CA GLY A 73 -10.85 -6.80 -1.52
C GLY A 73 -9.62 -7.43 -0.87
N VAL A 74 -8.49 -6.75 -0.91
CA VAL A 74 -7.26 -7.31 -0.37
C VAL A 74 -7.26 -7.33 1.15
N ASN A 75 -6.58 -8.32 1.73
CA ASN A 75 -6.58 -8.52 3.16
C ASN A 75 -5.99 -7.33 3.94
N TRP A 76 -4.91 -6.74 3.45
CA TRP A 76 -4.30 -5.66 4.21
C TRP A 76 -5.21 -4.42 4.32
N VAL A 77 -5.98 -4.12 3.27
CA VAL A 77 -6.95 -3.01 3.32
C VAL A 77 -8.03 -3.30 4.35
N ARG A 78 -8.56 -4.52 4.33
CA ARG A 78 -9.58 -4.93 5.30
C ARG A 78 -9.05 -4.89 6.72
N ASN A 79 -7.81 -5.33 6.91
CA ASN A 79 -7.18 -5.30 8.24
C ASN A 79 -6.95 -3.87 8.72
N VAL A 80 -6.51 -2.98 7.83
CA VAL A 80 -6.32 -1.57 8.17
C VAL A 80 -7.66 -0.96 8.62
N ARG A 81 -8.72 -1.20 7.86
CA ARG A 81 -10.04 -0.66 8.21
C ARG A 81 -10.53 -1.22 9.54
N ALA A 82 -10.34 -2.50 9.77
CA ALA A 82 -10.75 -3.14 11.03
C ALA A 82 -9.95 -2.60 12.21
N ALA A 83 -8.71 -2.18 11.99
CA ALA A 83 -7.86 -1.61 13.04
C ALA A 83 -8.08 -0.11 13.22
N GLY A 84 -9.06 0.47 12.52
CA GLY A 84 -9.31 1.91 12.60
C GLY A 84 -8.17 2.74 12.07
N GLY A 85 -7.35 2.19 11.18
CA GLY A 85 -6.20 2.87 10.62
C GLY A 85 -4.95 2.84 11.50
N GLU A 86 -5.01 2.21 12.66
CA GLU A 86 -3.88 2.18 13.59
C GLU A 86 -2.91 1.08 13.19
N VAL A 87 -1.76 1.46 12.62
CA VAL A 87 -0.77 0.54 12.07
C VAL A 87 0.62 1.02 12.43
N ALA A 88 1.64 0.27 12.01
CA ALA A 88 3.02 0.72 12.07
C ALA A 88 3.69 0.47 10.73
N LEU A 89 4.68 1.28 10.44
CA LEU A 89 5.55 1.12 9.28
C LEU A 89 6.96 0.89 9.77
N ARG A 90 7.69 0.09 9.03
CA ARG A 90 9.06 -0.22 9.39
C ARG A 90 9.97 -0.12 8.17
N HIS A 91 11.02 0.67 8.33
CA HIS A 91 12.14 0.73 7.40
C HIS A 91 13.37 1.05 8.24
N GLY A 92 13.93 0.01 8.88
CA GLY A 92 14.90 0.18 9.93
C GLY A 92 14.22 0.56 11.24
N ARG A 93 13.66 1.76 11.30
CA ARG A 93 12.90 2.22 12.46
C ARG A 93 11.43 1.84 12.31
N ARG A 94 10.79 1.61 13.46
CA ARG A 94 9.36 1.37 13.51
C ARG A 94 8.65 2.69 13.82
N GLU A 95 7.69 3.04 12.97
CA GLU A 95 6.93 4.28 13.13
C GLU A 95 5.45 3.94 13.25
N GLU A 96 4.82 4.34 14.35
CA GLU A 96 3.38 4.18 14.51
C GLU A 96 2.67 5.31 13.80
N VAL A 97 1.72 4.96 12.94
CA VAL A 97 0.98 5.93 12.13
C VAL A 97 -0.51 5.61 12.17
N HIS A 98 -1.30 6.64 11.88
CA HIS A 98 -2.72 6.48 11.59
C HIS A 98 -2.90 6.60 10.07
N LEU A 99 -3.55 5.62 9.47
CA LEU A 99 -3.87 5.67 8.05
C LEU A 99 -5.26 6.22 7.87
N GLN A 100 -5.34 7.40 7.28
CA GLN A 100 -6.59 8.07 6.98
C GLN A 100 -6.97 7.79 5.54
N GLU A 101 -8.11 7.15 5.33
CA GLU A 101 -8.53 6.82 3.97
C GLU A 101 -8.92 8.08 3.21
N VAL A 102 -8.34 8.25 2.02
CA VAL A 102 -8.67 9.33 1.10
C VAL A 102 -9.76 8.82 0.16
N VAL A 103 -10.92 9.45 0.18
CA VAL A 103 -12.09 8.94 -0.55
C VAL A 103 -12.30 9.64 -1.89
N ALA A 104 -12.12 10.95 -1.94
CA ALA A 104 -12.42 11.76 -3.13
C ALA A 104 -11.54 11.36 -4.31
N PRO A 105 -12.12 11.07 -5.49
CA PRO A 105 -11.34 10.66 -6.66
C PRO A 105 -10.30 11.69 -7.11
N ASP A 106 -10.61 12.97 -7.02
CA ASP A 106 -9.68 14.02 -7.40
C ASP A 106 -8.47 14.10 -6.46
N LEU A 107 -8.64 13.67 -5.21
CA LEU A 107 -7.53 13.59 -4.25
C LEU A 107 -6.72 12.31 -4.41
N ARG A 108 -7.38 11.24 -4.82
CA ARG A 108 -6.68 9.96 -5.08
C ARG A 108 -5.82 10.02 -6.35
N ALA A 109 -6.27 10.72 -7.37
CA ALA A 109 -5.66 10.69 -8.69
C ALA A 109 -4.16 11.06 -8.69
N PRO A 110 -3.74 12.16 -8.07
CA PRO A 110 -2.30 12.48 -8.04
C PRO A 110 -1.48 11.43 -7.31
N VAL A 111 -2.04 10.81 -6.28
CA VAL A 111 -1.37 9.78 -5.50
C VAL A 111 -1.18 8.52 -6.34
N LEU A 112 -2.23 8.10 -7.06
CA LEU A 112 -2.17 6.95 -7.95
C LEU A 112 -1.10 7.15 -9.03
N LYS A 113 -1.07 8.33 -9.61
CA LYS A 113 -0.08 8.66 -10.63
C LYS A 113 1.34 8.61 -10.08
N ALA A 114 1.56 9.21 -8.92
CA ALA A 114 2.86 9.18 -8.25
C ALA A 114 3.27 7.76 -7.88
N TYR A 115 2.32 6.95 -7.44
CA TYR A 115 2.57 5.55 -7.12
C TYR A 115 3.07 4.78 -8.34
N LEU A 116 2.42 4.92 -9.49
CA LEU A 116 2.81 4.19 -10.69
C LEU A 116 4.19 4.60 -11.20
N LYS A 117 4.55 5.86 -11.03
CA LYS A 117 5.88 6.32 -11.41
C LYS A 117 6.98 5.66 -10.59
N ARG A 118 6.69 5.42 -9.30
CA ARG A 118 7.64 4.84 -8.36
C ARG A 118 7.65 3.32 -8.46
N ALA A 119 6.48 2.71 -8.57
CA ALA A 119 6.30 1.27 -8.67
C ALA A 119 6.08 0.88 -10.13
N THR A 120 7.09 1.09 -10.97
CA THR A 120 6.97 0.89 -12.42
C THR A 120 6.53 -0.53 -12.80
N ASN A 121 6.94 -1.52 -12.03
CA ASN A 121 6.54 -2.90 -12.31
C ASN A 121 5.06 -3.16 -12.06
N ALA A 122 4.42 -2.35 -11.23
CA ALA A 122 3.00 -2.49 -10.95
C ALA A 122 2.14 -2.00 -12.12
N SER A 123 2.68 -1.11 -12.95
CA SER A 123 1.93 -0.54 -14.07
C SER A 123 1.51 -1.60 -15.11
N ALA A 124 2.22 -2.73 -15.16
CA ALA A 124 1.87 -3.80 -16.08
C ALA A 124 0.52 -4.45 -15.78
N HIS A 125 0.02 -4.27 -14.56
CA HIS A 125 -1.23 -4.88 -14.11
C HIS A 125 -2.38 -3.89 -13.98
N VAL A 126 -2.16 -2.64 -14.38
CA VAL A 126 -3.14 -1.58 -14.26
C VAL A 126 -3.51 -1.08 -15.66
N PRO A 127 -4.80 -0.90 -15.96
CA PRO A 127 -5.21 -0.48 -17.30
C PRO A 127 -5.04 1.03 -17.51
N ILE A 128 -3.91 1.59 -17.08
CA ILE A 128 -3.64 3.00 -17.23
C ILE A 128 -2.13 3.22 -17.30
N ASP A 129 -1.71 4.10 -18.19
CA ASP A 129 -0.31 4.47 -18.34
C ASP A 129 0.05 5.48 -17.23
N LYS A 130 1.25 5.34 -16.68
CA LYS A 130 1.73 6.26 -15.64
C LYS A 130 1.80 7.71 -16.11
N ASP A 131 1.89 7.93 -17.41
CA ASP A 131 1.94 9.27 -18.01
C ASP A 131 0.59 9.76 -18.50
N ALA A 132 -0.47 9.01 -18.25
CA ALA A 132 -1.84 9.42 -18.60
C ALA A 132 -2.22 10.70 -17.84
N PRO A 133 -3.15 11.50 -18.38
CA PRO A 133 -3.62 12.69 -17.68
C PRO A 133 -4.36 12.34 -16.38
N LEU A 134 -4.38 13.28 -15.44
CA LEU A 134 -5.01 13.07 -14.15
C LEU A 134 -6.47 12.66 -14.26
N ALA A 135 -7.19 13.14 -15.28
CA ALA A 135 -8.58 12.78 -15.46
C ALA A 135 -8.78 11.27 -15.59
N GLU A 136 -7.84 10.56 -16.24
CA GLU A 136 -7.92 9.11 -16.34
C GLU A 136 -7.72 8.43 -14.99
N PHE A 137 -6.81 8.94 -14.18
CA PHE A 137 -6.61 8.43 -12.82
C PHE A 137 -7.83 8.70 -11.96
N GLU A 138 -8.45 9.85 -12.12
CA GLU A 138 -9.67 10.21 -11.41
C GLU A 138 -10.80 9.24 -11.72
N ARG A 139 -10.94 8.89 -12.99
CA ARG A 139 -11.98 7.97 -13.45
C ARG A 139 -11.82 6.58 -12.81
N LEU A 140 -10.57 6.13 -12.63
CA LEU A 140 -10.28 4.81 -12.08
C LEU A 140 -10.11 4.80 -10.56
N ALA A 141 -10.00 5.97 -9.96
CA ALA A 141 -9.66 6.11 -8.54
C ALA A 141 -10.58 5.34 -7.58
N PRO A 142 -11.90 5.24 -7.82
CA PRO A 142 -12.75 4.48 -6.89
C PRO A 142 -12.34 3.02 -6.73
N ARG A 143 -11.62 2.47 -7.68
CA ARG A 143 -11.17 1.07 -7.63
C ARG A 143 -9.95 0.83 -6.76
N PHE A 144 -9.23 1.89 -6.41
CA PHE A 144 -7.92 1.77 -5.76
C PHE A 144 -7.89 2.57 -4.45
N PRO A 145 -8.10 1.91 -3.31
CA PRO A 145 -8.01 2.59 -2.02
C PRO A 145 -6.68 3.28 -1.81
N VAL A 146 -6.75 4.49 -1.25
CA VAL A 146 -5.60 5.32 -0.93
C VAL A 146 -5.69 5.74 0.53
N PHE A 147 -4.58 5.62 1.26
CA PHE A 147 -4.49 6.00 2.66
C PHE A 147 -3.37 7.01 2.85
N ARG A 148 -3.67 8.10 3.53
CA ARG A 148 -2.67 9.09 3.92
C ARG A 148 -2.11 8.72 5.28
N MET A 149 -0.80 8.80 5.43
CA MET A 149 -0.14 8.53 6.69
C MET A 149 -0.13 9.77 7.58
N VAL A 150 -0.64 9.62 8.79
CA VAL A 150 -0.61 10.67 9.79
C VAL A 150 0.17 10.13 10.99
N PRO A 151 1.26 10.78 11.40
CA PRO A 151 2.02 10.31 12.58
C PRO A 151 1.13 10.34 13.82
N ARG A 152 1.14 9.27 14.60
CA ARG A 152 0.29 9.19 15.79
C ARG A 152 0.80 10.05 16.94
N ASN A 153 2.08 10.32 16.95
CA ASN A 153 2.73 11.06 18.03
C ASN A 153 3.00 12.51 17.68
N SER A 154 2.26 13.06 16.73
CA SER A 154 2.42 14.44 16.30
C SER A 154 1.60 15.41 17.17
N ALA A 155 1.30 15.04 18.38
CA ALA A 155 0.56 15.91 19.30
C ALA A 155 1.38 17.13 19.69
#